data_1743550a5a3f7b2ee760b78219be8848
#
_entry.id   1743550a5a3f7b2ee760b78219be8848
#
_cell.length_a   1.000
_cell.length_b   1.000
_cell.length_c   1.000
_cell.angle_alpha   90.00
_cell.angle_beta   90.00
_cell.angle_gamma   90.00
#
_symmetry.space_group_name_H-M   'P 1'
#
loop_
_entity.id
_entity.type
_entity.pdbx_description
1 polymer ?
#
loop_
_entity_poly.entity_id
_entity_poly.type
_entity_poly.pdbx_seq_one_letter_code
_entity_poly.pdbx_strand_id
1 'polypeptide(L)'
;LDSEQNSAFRDNFIELPVDLSECLFIATANTTETIPPALLDRLEIIRMDSYSDSEKIAIAKHHLIPKQLKAHGLTASKCRIGTEAIAELISSYTRENGVRGLEREIASVCRKSAMKIVEGAPKVSVDVKMLRDMLGAPRFIPDRIYKEDEIGVVNGLAWTQLGGDMLRIECSSMKGSGKLELTGHLGDVMKESARAAMSYIRKHCDELGVDPKFYTDLDIHIHVPEGAIPKDGPSAGITIATALLSELTARPVRQSVCMTGEITLTGRVLPIGGLKEKSMAAYKCGAKTVIIPSENLADVNDFEDEIKNALEFVPVT
;
A
#
# COMPACT_ATOMS: atom_id res chain seq x y z
N LEU A 1 33.78 1.40 6.17
CA LEU A 1 32.76 0.90 7.09
C LEU A 1 33.26 -0.24 8.01
N ASP A 2 34.51 -0.61 7.90
CA ASP A 2 35.15 -1.55 8.80
C ASP A 2 35.98 -0.76 9.84
N SER A 3 35.57 -0.80 11.10
CA SER A 3 36.21 -0.04 12.18
C SER A 3 37.69 -0.36 12.32
N GLU A 4 38.09 -1.60 12.04
CA GLU A 4 39.49 -2.05 12.15
C GLU A 4 40.39 -1.48 11.02
N GLN A 5 39.81 -1.11 9.87
CA GLN A 5 40.56 -0.59 8.73
C GLN A 5 40.44 0.93 8.56
N ASN A 6 39.63 1.59 9.36
CA ASN A 6 39.38 3.03 9.25
C ASN A 6 40.61 3.89 9.55
N SER A 7 41.55 3.42 10.41
CA SER A 7 42.77 4.14 10.74
C SER A 7 43.77 4.29 9.58
N ALA A 8 43.64 3.47 8.54
CA ALA A 8 44.55 3.46 7.40
C ALA A 8 43.79 3.28 6.07
N PHE A 9 42.62 3.92 5.95
CA PHE A 9 41.85 3.88 4.70
C PHE A 9 42.69 4.43 3.54
N ARG A 10 42.76 3.69 2.43
CA ARG A 10 43.38 4.14 1.19
C ARG A 10 42.35 4.39 0.12
N ASP A 11 42.32 5.61 -0.40
CA ASP A 11 41.60 5.92 -1.61
C ASP A 11 42.38 5.37 -2.83
N ASN A 12 41.65 4.73 -3.76
CA ASN A 12 42.24 4.11 -4.95
C ASN A 12 42.79 5.11 -5.97
N PHE A 13 42.45 6.38 -5.87
CA PHE A 13 42.88 7.41 -6.80
C PHE A 13 44.11 8.19 -6.28
N ILE A 14 44.09 8.60 -5.00
CA ILE A 14 45.17 9.39 -4.39
C ILE A 14 46.25 8.49 -3.78
N GLU A 15 45.86 7.27 -3.41
CA GLU A 15 46.73 6.25 -2.78
C GLU A 15 47.37 6.66 -1.44
N LEU A 16 46.94 7.78 -0.86
CA LEU A 16 47.39 8.21 0.46
C LEU A 16 46.54 7.58 1.57
N PRO A 17 47.14 7.14 2.67
CA PRO A 17 46.36 6.68 3.82
C PRO A 17 45.70 7.85 4.51
N VAL A 18 44.41 7.70 4.82
CA VAL A 18 43.60 8.67 5.56
C VAL A 18 43.04 7.99 6.79
N ASP A 19 43.14 8.64 7.92
CA ASP A 19 42.53 8.17 9.15
C ASP A 19 41.05 8.61 9.20
N LEU A 20 40.14 7.64 9.17
CA LEU A 20 38.69 7.81 9.26
C LEU A 20 38.15 7.26 10.60
N SER A 21 38.99 6.99 11.60
CA SER A 21 38.58 6.38 12.87
C SER A 21 37.56 7.23 13.64
N GLU A 22 37.64 8.56 13.51
CA GLU A 22 36.74 9.51 14.16
C GLU A 22 35.55 9.91 13.29
N CYS A 23 35.34 9.22 12.16
CA CYS A 23 34.24 9.54 11.22
C CYS A 23 32.99 8.72 11.53
N LEU A 24 31.83 9.40 11.61
CA LEU A 24 30.52 8.77 11.59
C LEU A 24 30.05 8.64 10.14
N PHE A 25 29.74 7.41 9.73
CA PHE A 25 29.23 7.13 8.38
C PHE A 25 27.71 6.96 8.42
N ILE A 26 27.00 7.79 7.67
CA ILE A 26 25.56 7.67 7.47
C ILE A 26 25.31 7.43 5.99
N ALA A 27 24.71 6.29 5.67
CA ALA A 27 24.34 5.93 4.31
C ALA A 27 22.82 5.83 4.19
N THR A 28 22.26 6.12 3.01
CA THR A 28 20.85 5.94 2.70
C THR A 28 20.67 5.00 1.51
N ALA A 29 19.66 4.14 1.59
CA ALA A 29 19.32 3.21 0.53
C ALA A 29 17.78 3.08 0.43
N ASN A 30 17.28 2.72 -0.73
CA ASN A 30 15.85 2.49 -0.95
C ASN A 30 15.43 1.06 -0.54
N THR A 31 16.36 0.11 -0.56
CA THR A 31 16.15 -1.29 -0.18
C THR A 31 17.44 -1.86 0.41
N THR A 32 17.29 -2.86 1.26
CA THR A 32 18.42 -3.63 1.80
C THR A 32 18.76 -4.85 0.95
N GLU A 33 17.90 -5.25 0.02
CA GLU A 33 18.06 -6.48 -0.77
C GLU A 33 19.31 -6.51 -1.64
N THR A 34 19.73 -5.34 -2.12
CA THR A 34 20.92 -5.20 -2.99
C THR A 34 22.21 -4.97 -2.21
N ILE A 35 22.14 -4.86 -0.89
CA ILE A 35 23.32 -4.64 -0.03
C ILE A 35 23.92 -6.00 0.34
N PRO A 36 25.23 -6.21 0.12
CA PRO A 36 25.88 -7.46 0.50
C PRO A 36 25.66 -7.80 1.98
N PRO A 37 25.37 -9.07 2.34
CA PRO A 37 25.14 -9.48 3.72
C PRO A 37 26.29 -9.10 4.67
N ALA A 38 27.54 -9.27 4.24
CA ALA A 38 28.71 -8.91 5.04
C ALA A 38 28.80 -7.40 5.38
N LEU A 39 28.12 -6.55 4.61
CA LEU A 39 27.99 -5.12 4.91
C LEU A 39 26.83 -4.85 5.84
N LEU A 40 25.69 -5.54 5.64
CA LEU A 40 24.52 -5.43 6.52
C LEU A 40 24.85 -5.78 7.97
N ASP A 41 25.69 -6.81 8.19
CA ASP A 41 26.12 -7.25 9.53
C ASP A 41 26.93 -6.19 10.29
N ARG A 42 27.46 -5.18 9.58
CA ARG A 42 28.27 -4.10 10.14
C ARG A 42 27.56 -2.76 10.27
N LEU A 43 26.27 -2.72 9.86
CA LEU A 43 25.46 -1.51 9.84
C LEU A 43 24.34 -1.59 10.86
N GLU A 44 24.10 -0.50 11.54
CA GLU A 44 22.83 -0.28 12.23
C GLU A 44 21.81 0.17 11.20
N ILE A 45 20.73 -0.62 11.03
CA ILE A 45 19.69 -0.35 10.05
C ILE A 45 18.55 0.38 10.72
N ILE A 46 18.37 1.65 10.35
CA ILE A 46 17.21 2.45 10.76
C ILE A 46 16.21 2.45 9.61
N ARG A 47 15.09 1.78 9.78
CA ARG A 47 14.01 1.76 8.78
C ARG A 47 13.17 3.02 8.91
N MET A 48 12.88 3.63 7.77
CA MET A 48 11.98 4.79 7.65
C MET A 48 10.68 4.34 7.01
N ASP A 49 9.60 4.40 7.76
CA ASP A 49 8.28 4.02 7.28
C ASP A 49 7.69 5.07 6.32
N SER A 50 6.62 4.68 5.63
CA SER A 50 5.83 5.60 4.80
C SER A 50 5.11 6.62 5.66
N TYR A 51 5.00 7.86 5.17
CA TYR A 51 4.19 8.88 5.83
C TYR A 51 2.70 8.60 5.65
N SER A 52 1.94 8.77 6.72
CA SER A 52 0.48 8.82 6.67
C SER A 52 -0.01 10.10 5.96
N ASP A 53 -1.30 10.12 5.58
CA ASP A 53 -1.87 11.30 4.93
C ASP A 53 -1.90 12.51 5.89
N SER A 54 -2.12 12.27 7.19
CA SER A 54 -2.06 13.32 8.22
C SER A 54 -0.64 13.89 8.36
N GLU A 55 0.38 13.05 8.38
CA GLU A 55 1.77 13.49 8.38
C GLU A 55 2.14 14.24 7.09
N LYS A 56 1.72 13.75 5.92
CA LYS A 56 1.93 14.43 4.64
C LYS A 56 1.27 15.81 4.61
N ILE A 57 0.06 15.94 5.17
CA ILE A 57 -0.63 17.25 5.31
C ILE A 57 0.17 18.18 6.23
N ALA A 58 0.68 17.68 7.35
CA ALA A 58 1.49 18.45 8.29
C ALA A 58 2.80 18.91 7.63
N ILE A 59 3.53 18.01 6.97
CA ILE A 59 4.75 18.32 6.22
C ILE A 59 4.46 19.35 5.11
N ALA A 60 3.36 19.20 4.37
CA ALA A 60 2.98 20.14 3.34
C ALA A 60 2.77 21.55 3.91
N LYS A 61 2.02 21.67 5.01
CA LYS A 61 1.71 22.95 5.65
C LYS A 61 2.94 23.64 6.24
N HIS A 62 3.75 22.87 6.96
CA HIS A 62 4.86 23.45 7.76
C HIS A 62 6.15 23.62 6.96
N HIS A 63 6.37 22.81 5.92
CA HIS A 63 7.64 22.79 5.20
C HIS A 63 7.49 23.05 3.70
N LEU A 64 6.65 22.27 2.97
CA LEU A 64 6.66 22.32 1.52
C LEU A 64 6.03 23.59 0.97
N ILE A 65 4.86 23.97 1.46
CA ILE A 65 4.15 25.18 1.00
C ILE A 65 4.98 26.45 1.26
N PRO A 66 5.51 26.71 2.48
CA PRO A 66 6.36 27.87 2.71
C PRO A 66 7.59 27.91 1.80
N LYS A 67 8.26 26.74 1.62
CA LYS A 67 9.41 26.60 0.73
C LYS A 67 9.05 26.95 -0.71
N GLN A 68 7.95 26.41 -1.23
CA GLN A 68 7.53 26.62 -2.61
C GLN A 68 6.98 28.03 -2.86
N LEU A 69 6.26 28.61 -1.91
CA LEU A 69 5.85 30.03 -2.00
C LEU A 69 7.07 30.94 -2.14
N LYS A 70 8.06 30.77 -1.28
CA LYS A 70 9.32 31.55 -1.34
C LYS A 70 10.04 31.36 -2.68
N ALA A 71 10.14 30.11 -3.16
CA ALA A 71 10.82 29.80 -4.42
C ALA A 71 10.15 30.43 -5.65
N HIS A 72 8.83 30.71 -5.57
CA HIS A 72 8.06 31.30 -6.68
C HIS A 72 7.71 32.80 -6.45
N GLY A 73 8.37 33.45 -5.49
CA GLY A 73 8.16 34.90 -5.23
C GLY A 73 6.78 35.24 -4.64
N LEU A 74 6.11 34.26 -4.04
CA LEU A 74 4.80 34.40 -3.42
C LEU A 74 4.92 34.53 -1.90
N THR A 75 3.92 35.20 -1.32
CA THR A 75 3.75 35.31 0.13
C THR A 75 2.47 34.57 0.55
N ALA A 76 2.40 34.14 1.81
CA ALA A 76 1.20 33.49 2.36
C ALA A 76 -0.06 34.40 2.33
N SER A 77 0.11 35.72 2.27
CA SER A 77 -0.99 36.67 2.09
C SER A 77 -1.54 36.71 0.66
N LYS A 78 -0.69 36.44 -0.33
CA LYS A 78 -1.06 36.43 -1.75
C LYS A 78 -1.54 35.08 -2.25
N CYS A 79 -1.00 33.97 -1.71
CA CYS A 79 -1.40 32.61 -2.10
C CYS A 79 -1.61 31.75 -0.87
N ARG A 80 -2.79 31.13 -0.74
CA ARG A 80 -3.15 30.20 0.32
C ARG A 80 -3.68 28.92 -0.28
N ILE A 81 -3.15 27.77 0.19
CA ILE A 81 -3.64 26.43 -0.19
C ILE A 81 -4.42 25.86 1.01
N GLY A 82 -5.70 25.54 0.81
CA GLY A 82 -6.57 25.01 1.83
C GLY A 82 -6.19 23.56 2.23
N THR A 83 -6.56 23.15 3.45
CA THR A 83 -6.28 21.77 3.93
C THR A 83 -6.95 20.73 3.05
N GLU A 84 -8.18 20.97 2.62
CA GLU A 84 -8.91 20.06 1.71
C GLU A 84 -8.22 19.93 0.35
N ALA A 85 -7.65 21.05 -0.17
CA ALA A 85 -6.87 21.01 -1.40
C ALA A 85 -5.55 20.22 -1.24
N ILE A 86 -4.91 20.29 -0.06
CA ILE A 86 -3.74 19.46 0.24
C ILE A 86 -4.12 17.98 0.31
N ALA A 87 -5.22 17.64 0.96
CA ALA A 87 -5.73 16.28 1.03
C ALA A 87 -6.06 15.72 -0.37
N GLU A 88 -6.69 16.56 -1.22
CA GLU A 88 -6.97 16.20 -2.62
C GLU A 88 -5.67 16.01 -3.43
N LEU A 89 -4.65 16.85 -3.21
CA LEU A 89 -3.33 16.65 -3.84
C LEU A 89 -2.73 15.30 -3.49
N ILE A 90 -2.80 14.91 -2.22
CA ILE A 90 -2.25 13.66 -1.72
C ILE A 90 -3.01 12.47 -2.31
N SER A 91 -4.33 12.49 -2.26
CA SER A 91 -5.17 11.34 -2.63
C SER A 91 -5.36 11.18 -4.14
N SER A 92 -5.41 12.30 -4.88
CA SER A 92 -5.86 12.29 -6.28
C SER A 92 -4.78 12.68 -7.30
N TYR A 93 -3.67 13.27 -6.87
CA TYR A 93 -2.60 13.72 -7.78
C TYR A 93 -1.24 13.11 -7.48
N THR A 94 -1.08 12.43 -6.31
CA THR A 94 0.16 11.75 -5.95
C THR A 94 -0.12 10.32 -5.48
N ARG A 95 0.83 9.41 -5.77
CA ARG A 95 0.81 8.03 -5.28
C ARG A 95 2.25 7.67 -4.92
N GLU A 96 2.62 7.94 -3.67
CA GLU A 96 4.00 7.79 -3.19
C GLU A 96 4.06 7.60 -1.67
N ASN A 97 5.10 6.94 -1.17
CA ASN A 97 5.35 6.77 0.26
C ASN A 97 5.90 8.05 0.91
N GLY A 98 6.68 8.82 0.17
CA GLY A 98 7.27 10.09 0.60
C GLY A 98 6.41 11.30 0.23
N VAL A 99 7.09 12.43 0.03
CA VAL A 99 6.46 13.74 -0.27
C VAL A 99 7.10 14.47 -1.45
N ARG A 100 7.94 13.80 -2.26
CA ARG A 100 8.61 14.44 -3.41
C ARG A 100 7.65 14.77 -4.56
N GLY A 101 6.70 13.89 -4.83
CA GLY A 101 5.62 14.12 -5.79
C GLY A 101 4.71 15.24 -5.32
N LEU A 102 4.33 15.23 -4.03
CA LEU A 102 3.52 16.26 -3.40
C LEU A 102 4.22 17.64 -3.50
N GLU A 103 5.50 17.70 -3.25
CA GLU A 103 6.28 18.93 -3.41
C GLU A 103 6.23 19.46 -4.84
N ARG A 104 6.35 18.58 -5.85
CA ARG A 104 6.26 18.95 -7.27
C ARG A 104 4.88 19.49 -7.66
N GLU A 105 3.82 18.86 -7.16
CA GLU A 105 2.46 19.32 -7.42
C GLU A 105 2.19 20.67 -6.70
N ILE A 106 2.65 20.84 -5.45
CA ILE A 106 2.59 22.15 -4.75
C ILE A 106 3.36 23.21 -5.54
N ALA A 107 4.54 22.91 -6.06
CA ALA A 107 5.30 23.82 -6.90
C ALA A 107 4.53 24.20 -8.17
N SER A 108 3.83 23.25 -8.80
CA SER A 108 2.97 23.51 -9.96
C SER A 108 1.81 24.44 -9.62
N VAL A 109 1.16 24.22 -8.49
CA VAL A 109 0.09 25.12 -7.98
C VAL A 109 0.64 26.51 -7.71
N CYS A 110 1.83 26.63 -7.08
CA CYS A 110 2.47 27.94 -6.83
C CYS A 110 2.79 28.68 -8.12
N ARG A 111 3.35 28.00 -9.15
CA ARG A 111 3.62 28.63 -10.46
C ARG A 111 2.35 29.17 -11.10
N LYS A 112 1.27 28.39 -11.13
CA LYS A 112 -0.02 28.81 -11.72
C LYS A 112 -0.68 29.92 -10.90
N SER A 113 -0.51 29.91 -9.58
CA SER A 113 -0.96 31.02 -8.71
C SER A 113 -0.18 32.30 -8.98
N ALA A 114 1.14 32.19 -9.18
CA ALA A 114 1.96 33.35 -9.55
C ALA A 114 1.52 33.96 -10.88
N MET A 115 1.22 33.16 -11.89
CA MET A 115 0.68 33.66 -13.17
C MET A 115 -0.61 34.45 -12.98
N LYS A 116 -1.58 33.90 -12.24
CA LYS A 116 -2.85 34.58 -11.96
C LYS A 116 -2.65 35.93 -11.25
N ILE A 117 -1.67 36.03 -10.35
CA ILE A 117 -1.34 37.26 -9.65
C ILE A 117 -0.72 38.29 -10.61
N VAL A 118 0.16 37.85 -11.53
CA VAL A 118 0.74 38.72 -12.58
C VAL A 118 -0.35 39.20 -13.55
N GLU A 119 -1.35 38.39 -13.84
CA GLU A 119 -2.52 38.72 -14.66
C GLU A 119 -3.52 39.67 -13.95
N GLY A 120 -3.22 40.07 -12.71
CA GLY A 120 -4.00 41.07 -11.99
C GLY A 120 -4.84 40.54 -10.82
N ALA A 121 -4.80 39.27 -10.50
CA ALA A 121 -5.50 38.74 -9.33
C ALA A 121 -4.83 39.29 -8.04
N PRO A 122 -5.57 39.89 -7.10
CA PRO A 122 -4.97 40.43 -5.87
C PRO A 122 -4.48 39.36 -4.91
N LYS A 123 -5.12 38.24 -4.91
CA LYS A 123 -4.80 37.03 -4.12
C LYS A 123 -5.37 35.79 -4.78
N VAL A 124 -4.79 34.63 -4.48
CA VAL A 124 -5.25 33.28 -4.93
C VAL A 124 -5.51 32.44 -3.71
N SER A 125 -6.73 31.93 -3.56
CA SER A 125 -7.08 30.91 -2.54
C SER A 125 -7.41 29.60 -3.24
N VAL A 126 -6.55 28.62 -3.05
CA VAL A 126 -6.66 27.31 -3.72
C VAL A 126 -7.51 26.39 -2.88
N ASP A 127 -8.74 26.18 -3.30
CA ASP A 127 -9.64 25.12 -2.86
C ASP A 127 -9.59 23.92 -3.83
N VAL A 128 -10.39 22.89 -3.59
CA VAL A 128 -10.44 21.68 -4.43
C VAL A 128 -10.86 22.00 -5.88
N LYS A 129 -11.81 22.94 -6.07
CA LYS A 129 -12.27 23.32 -7.40
C LYS A 129 -11.15 24.03 -8.18
N MET A 130 -10.53 25.02 -7.57
CA MET A 130 -9.41 25.75 -8.19
C MET A 130 -8.21 24.84 -8.44
N LEU A 131 -7.98 23.85 -7.55
CA LEU A 131 -6.94 22.84 -7.75
C LEU A 131 -7.18 22.05 -9.04
N ARG A 132 -8.41 21.58 -9.27
CA ARG A 132 -8.81 20.86 -10.49
C ARG A 132 -8.72 21.73 -11.73
N ASP A 133 -9.10 23.00 -11.64
CA ASP A 133 -8.92 23.97 -12.74
C ASP A 133 -7.44 24.18 -13.08
N MET A 134 -6.57 24.14 -12.07
CA MET A 134 -5.13 24.29 -12.26
C MET A 134 -4.46 23.02 -12.77
N LEU A 135 -4.72 21.86 -12.19
CA LEU A 135 -3.97 20.63 -12.45
C LEU A 135 -4.66 19.68 -13.45
N GLY A 136 -5.94 19.94 -13.77
CA GLY A 136 -6.76 19.07 -14.58
C GLY A 136 -7.48 18.00 -13.74
N ALA A 137 -8.02 16.99 -14.43
CA ALA A 137 -8.71 15.90 -13.78
C ALA A 137 -7.79 15.13 -12.81
N PRO A 138 -8.35 14.56 -11.72
CA PRO A 138 -7.63 13.66 -10.84
C PRO A 138 -6.90 12.56 -11.62
N ARG A 139 -5.65 12.30 -11.29
CA ARG A 139 -4.83 11.25 -11.92
C ARG A 139 -5.12 9.89 -11.30
N PHE A 140 -5.46 9.89 -10.03
CA PHE A 140 -5.79 8.69 -9.27
C PHE A 140 -7.20 8.84 -8.72
N ILE A 141 -8.00 7.82 -8.92
CA ILE A 141 -9.31 7.69 -8.29
C ILE A 141 -9.07 6.79 -7.09
N PRO A 142 -9.29 7.26 -5.85
CA PRO A 142 -9.14 6.41 -4.68
C PRO A 142 -10.07 5.20 -4.80
N ASP A 143 -9.51 4.02 -4.60
CA ASP A 143 -10.32 2.82 -4.48
C ASP A 143 -11.28 2.96 -3.30
N ARG A 144 -12.50 2.52 -3.51
CA ARG A 144 -13.53 2.48 -2.49
C ARG A 144 -14.11 1.07 -2.40
N ILE A 145 -14.43 0.67 -1.21
CA ILE A 145 -15.22 -0.54 -0.97
C ILE A 145 -16.58 -0.40 -1.65
N TYR A 146 -17.14 -1.52 -2.11
CA TYR A 146 -18.52 -1.53 -2.61
C TYR A 146 -19.51 -1.25 -1.48
N LYS A 147 -20.69 -0.74 -1.83
CA LYS A 147 -21.72 -0.41 -0.83
C LYS A 147 -22.53 -1.62 -0.41
N GLU A 148 -22.66 -2.58 -1.32
CA GLU A 148 -23.47 -3.77 -1.14
C GLU A 148 -22.57 -4.99 -0.96
N ASP A 149 -22.98 -5.91 -0.09
CA ASP A 149 -22.29 -7.16 0.12
C ASP A 149 -22.46 -8.06 -1.11
N GLU A 150 -21.38 -8.69 -1.56
CA GLU A 150 -21.35 -9.46 -2.79
C GLU A 150 -20.87 -10.89 -2.56
N ILE A 151 -21.39 -11.82 -3.38
CA ILE A 151 -20.94 -13.22 -3.41
C ILE A 151 -19.70 -13.31 -4.28
N GLY A 152 -18.70 -14.04 -3.82
CA GLY A 152 -17.47 -14.28 -4.57
C GLY A 152 -16.52 -13.08 -4.65
N VAL A 153 -16.88 -11.93 -4.05
CA VAL A 153 -16.04 -10.71 -4.08
C VAL A 153 -15.51 -10.38 -2.69
N VAL A 154 -14.20 -10.29 -2.56
CA VAL A 154 -13.51 -10.08 -1.27
C VAL A 154 -12.41 -9.05 -1.42
N ASN A 155 -12.31 -8.15 -0.45
CA ASN A 155 -11.27 -7.14 -0.39
C ASN A 155 -10.04 -7.66 0.38
N GLY A 156 -8.97 -7.90 -0.35
CA GLY A 156 -7.64 -8.18 0.20
C GLY A 156 -6.80 -6.92 0.32
N LEU A 157 -5.64 -7.07 0.92
CA LEU A 157 -4.67 -6.00 1.11
C LEU A 157 -3.31 -6.44 0.59
N ALA A 158 -2.70 -5.60 -0.23
CA ALA A 158 -1.37 -5.78 -0.77
C ALA A 158 -0.41 -4.69 -0.27
N TRP A 159 0.86 -5.02 -0.23
CA TRP A 159 1.94 -4.05 -0.07
C TRP A 159 2.65 -3.87 -1.42
N THR A 160 2.95 -2.63 -1.76
CA THR A 160 3.69 -2.26 -2.96
C THR A 160 4.81 -1.29 -2.61
N GLN A 161 5.75 -1.07 -3.51
CA GLN A 161 6.79 -0.03 -3.33
C GLN A 161 6.21 1.39 -3.19
N LEU A 162 4.96 1.59 -3.56
CA LEU A 162 4.24 2.88 -3.45
C LEU A 162 3.36 2.96 -2.19
N GLY A 163 3.34 1.93 -1.35
CA GLY A 163 2.54 1.83 -0.14
C GLY A 163 1.58 0.65 -0.15
N GLY A 164 0.64 0.66 0.78
CA GLY A 164 -0.45 -0.31 0.80
C GLY A 164 -1.47 -0.04 -0.30
N ASP A 165 -2.11 -1.09 -0.77
CA ASP A 165 -3.15 -1.06 -1.78
C ASP A 165 -4.27 -2.04 -1.47
N MET A 166 -5.50 -1.73 -1.89
CA MET A 166 -6.61 -2.67 -1.79
C MET A 166 -6.59 -3.60 -3.00
N LEU A 167 -6.67 -4.89 -2.74
CA LEU A 167 -6.67 -5.93 -3.76
C LEU A 167 -8.04 -6.61 -3.79
N ARG A 168 -8.88 -6.27 -4.73
CA ARG A 168 -10.16 -6.97 -4.90
C ARG A 168 -9.93 -8.31 -5.55
N ILE A 169 -10.51 -9.36 -4.99
CA ILE A 169 -10.49 -10.72 -5.54
C ILE A 169 -11.92 -11.11 -5.88
N GLU A 170 -12.13 -11.48 -7.11
CA GLU A 170 -13.40 -11.94 -7.65
C GLU A 170 -13.30 -13.43 -7.97
N CYS A 171 -14.27 -14.19 -7.52
CA CYS A 171 -14.40 -15.61 -7.80
C CYS A 171 -15.75 -15.88 -8.45
N SER A 172 -15.74 -16.64 -9.52
CA SER A 172 -16.95 -17.09 -10.20
C SER A 172 -16.86 -18.57 -10.52
N SER A 173 -17.98 -19.28 -10.41
CA SER A 173 -18.08 -20.69 -10.74
C SER A 173 -19.04 -20.91 -11.91
N MET A 174 -18.73 -21.90 -12.73
CA MET A 174 -19.58 -22.28 -13.87
C MET A 174 -19.53 -23.80 -14.08
N LYS A 175 -20.56 -24.36 -14.71
CA LYS A 175 -20.54 -25.79 -15.06
C LYS A 175 -19.33 -26.10 -15.93
N GLY A 176 -18.57 -27.12 -15.55
CA GLY A 176 -17.32 -27.42 -16.23
C GLY A 176 -16.78 -28.81 -15.89
N SER A 177 -15.47 -28.91 -15.81
CA SER A 177 -14.71 -30.15 -15.63
C SER A 177 -13.66 -30.09 -14.52
N GLY A 178 -13.76 -29.12 -13.60
CA GLY A 178 -12.84 -28.95 -12.49
C GLY A 178 -11.60 -28.10 -12.82
N LYS A 179 -11.69 -27.23 -13.82
CA LYS A 179 -10.59 -26.32 -14.15
C LYS A 179 -10.54 -25.15 -13.18
N LEU A 180 -9.31 -24.75 -12.81
CA LEU A 180 -9.02 -23.51 -12.08
C LEU A 180 -8.38 -22.54 -13.04
N GLU A 181 -9.08 -21.45 -13.36
CA GLU A 181 -8.57 -20.34 -14.16
C GLU A 181 -8.16 -19.18 -13.26
N LEU A 182 -7.00 -18.61 -13.52
CA LEU A 182 -6.43 -17.51 -12.75
C LEU A 182 -6.07 -16.38 -13.70
N THR A 183 -6.65 -15.20 -13.50
CA THR A 183 -6.40 -14.02 -14.33
C THR A 183 -6.13 -12.78 -13.47
N GLY A 184 -5.55 -11.72 -14.07
CA GLY A 184 -5.20 -10.48 -13.36
C GLY A 184 -3.71 -10.25 -13.18
N HIS A 185 -2.86 -10.85 -14.06
CA HIS A 185 -1.41 -10.72 -14.06
C HIS A 185 -0.78 -11.16 -12.72
N LEU A 186 -1.18 -12.36 -12.27
CA LEU A 186 -0.72 -12.96 -11.03
C LEU A 186 0.67 -13.58 -11.21
N GLY A 187 1.57 -13.30 -10.26
CA GLY A 187 2.85 -13.99 -10.15
C GLY A 187 2.71 -15.45 -9.67
N ASP A 188 3.81 -16.17 -9.64
CA ASP A 188 3.76 -17.61 -9.37
C ASP A 188 3.43 -17.91 -7.91
N VAL A 189 3.90 -17.11 -6.96
CA VAL A 189 3.58 -17.26 -5.53
C VAL A 189 2.08 -17.07 -5.28
N MET A 190 1.44 -16.10 -5.93
CA MET A 190 0.01 -15.87 -5.80
C MET A 190 -0.82 -17.00 -6.44
N LYS A 191 -0.35 -17.57 -7.56
CA LYS A 191 -0.96 -18.76 -8.17
C LYS A 191 -0.86 -19.99 -7.27
N GLU A 192 0.27 -20.17 -6.58
CA GLU A 192 0.44 -21.24 -5.59
C GLU A 192 -0.50 -21.05 -4.41
N SER A 193 -0.65 -19.81 -3.92
CA SER A 193 -1.59 -19.46 -2.86
C SER A 193 -3.03 -19.80 -3.23
N ALA A 194 -3.44 -19.54 -4.48
CA ALA A 194 -4.77 -19.89 -4.98
C ALA A 194 -4.98 -21.44 -5.02
N ARG A 195 -3.95 -22.18 -5.42
CA ARG A 195 -3.99 -23.66 -5.41
C ARG A 195 -4.03 -24.22 -3.99
N ALA A 196 -3.31 -23.60 -3.04
CA ALA A 196 -3.36 -23.99 -1.63
C ALA A 196 -4.75 -23.76 -1.03
N ALA A 197 -5.37 -22.60 -1.28
CA ALA A 197 -6.72 -22.28 -0.88
C ALA A 197 -7.75 -23.29 -1.44
N MET A 198 -7.64 -23.60 -2.73
CA MET A 198 -8.48 -24.62 -3.39
C MET A 198 -8.32 -25.99 -2.73
N SER A 199 -7.08 -26.41 -2.44
CA SER A 199 -6.79 -27.71 -1.82
C SER A 199 -7.34 -27.79 -0.39
N TYR A 200 -7.25 -26.69 0.37
CA TYR A 200 -7.81 -26.60 1.70
C TYR A 200 -9.33 -26.75 1.68
N ILE A 201 -10.05 -25.99 0.84
CA ILE A 201 -11.51 -26.08 0.73
C ILE A 201 -11.94 -27.47 0.28
N ARG A 202 -11.24 -28.04 -0.71
CA ARG A 202 -11.53 -29.38 -1.21
C ARG A 202 -11.39 -30.47 -0.12
N LYS A 203 -10.41 -30.34 0.76
CA LYS A 203 -10.19 -31.26 1.87
C LYS A 203 -11.28 -31.14 2.95
N HIS A 204 -11.81 -29.96 3.17
CA HIS A 204 -12.74 -29.63 4.26
C HIS A 204 -14.15 -29.32 3.77
N CYS A 205 -14.56 -29.84 2.59
CA CYS A 205 -15.87 -29.57 1.98
C CYS A 205 -17.04 -29.75 2.95
N ASP A 206 -17.07 -30.87 3.66
CA ASP A 206 -18.19 -31.24 4.55
C ASP A 206 -18.31 -30.24 5.72
N GLU A 207 -17.19 -29.85 6.32
CA GLU A 207 -17.14 -28.89 7.42
C GLU A 207 -17.55 -27.48 6.97
N LEU A 208 -17.18 -27.12 5.74
CA LEU A 208 -17.42 -25.79 5.16
C LEU A 208 -18.80 -25.69 4.48
N GLY A 209 -19.53 -26.80 4.37
CA GLY A 209 -20.85 -26.83 3.71
C GLY A 209 -20.77 -26.65 2.19
N VAL A 210 -19.70 -27.13 1.57
CA VAL A 210 -19.46 -27.07 0.13
C VAL A 210 -19.78 -28.43 -0.49
N ASP A 211 -20.44 -28.48 -1.66
CA ASP A 211 -20.67 -29.71 -2.38
C ASP A 211 -19.33 -30.38 -2.76
N PRO A 212 -19.05 -31.61 -2.33
CA PRO A 212 -17.82 -32.31 -2.66
C PRO A 212 -17.55 -32.50 -4.15
N LYS A 213 -18.57 -32.38 -5.00
CA LYS A 213 -18.43 -32.51 -6.45
C LYS A 213 -17.98 -31.23 -7.14
N PHE A 214 -17.88 -30.10 -6.42
CA PHE A 214 -17.53 -28.82 -7.05
C PHE A 214 -16.25 -28.89 -7.89
N TYR A 215 -15.26 -29.66 -7.45
CA TYR A 215 -13.97 -29.77 -8.13
C TYR A 215 -13.98 -30.69 -9.37
N THR A 216 -15.11 -31.34 -9.68
CA THR A 216 -15.31 -32.15 -10.90
C THR A 216 -16.35 -31.54 -11.83
N ASP A 217 -17.34 -30.86 -11.27
CA ASP A 217 -18.54 -30.43 -11.99
C ASP A 217 -18.54 -28.92 -12.29
N LEU A 218 -17.66 -28.15 -11.61
CA LEU A 218 -17.55 -26.71 -11.81
C LEU A 218 -16.14 -26.33 -12.26
N ASP A 219 -16.05 -25.47 -13.25
CA ASP A 219 -14.84 -24.68 -13.50
C ASP A 219 -14.89 -23.43 -12.64
N ILE A 220 -13.79 -23.08 -12.02
CA ILE A 220 -13.65 -21.93 -11.12
C ILE A 220 -12.71 -20.93 -11.74
N HIS A 221 -13.14 -19.67 -11.81
CA HIS A 221 -12.34 -18.57 -12.29
C HIS A 221 -12.11 -17.55 -11.16
N ILE A 222 -10.84 -17.35 -10.82
CA ILE A 222 -10.40 -16.30 -9.88
C ILE A 222 -9.79 -15.18 -10.69
N HIS A 223 -10.34 -14.00 -10.54
CA HIS A 223 -9.88 -12.79 -11.21
C HIS A 223 -9.44 -11.75 -10.18
N VAL A 224 -8.29 -11.14 -10.43
CA VAL A 224 -7.84 -9.96 -9.67
C VAL A 224 -7.75 -8.80 -10.64
N PRO A 225 -8.69 -7.85 -10.59
CA PRO A 225 -8.75 -6.69 -11.49
C PRO A 225 -7.44 -5.89 -11.53
N GLU A 226 -7.33 -4.95 -12.48
CA GLU A 226 -6.13 -4.13 -12.71
C GLU A 226 -4.90 -4.93 -13.19
N GLY A 227 -5.10 -5.74 -14.22
CA GLY A 227 -4.04 -6.58 -14.83
C GLY A 227 -2.82 -5.85 -15.37
N ALA A 228 -2.84 -4.51 -15.43
CA ALA A 228 -1.68 -3.71 -15.82
C ALA A 228 -0.57 -3.69 -14.75
N ILE A 229 -0.90 -4.00 -13.49
CA ILE A 229 0.03 -4.02 -12.36
C ILE A 229 0.29 -5.49 -11.99
N PRO A 230 1.56 -5.97 -12.06
CA PRO A 230 1.89 -7.31 -11.59
C PRO A 230 1.59 -7.46 -10.10
N LYS A 231 0.96 -8.58 -9.73
CA LYS A 231 0.60 -8.90 -8.35
C LYS A 231 1.23 -10.23 -7.97
N ASP A 232 2.02 -10.24 -6.92
CA ASP A 232 2.62 -11.45 -6.41
C ASP A 232 2.72 -11.42 -4.87
N GLY A 233 2.77 -12.60 -4.27
CA GLY A 233 2.92 -12.77 -2.83
C GLY A 233 1.89 -13.72 -2.21
N PRO A 234 2.23 -14.33 -1.06
CA PRO A 234 1.39 -15.33 -0.41
C PRO A 234 0.26 -14.72 0.44
N SER A 235 0.34 -13.43 0.77
CA SER A 235 -0.55 -12.77 1.75
C SER A 235 -2.01 -12.59 1.32
N ALA A 236 -2.34 -12.97 0.08
CA ALA A 236 -3.73 -13.01 -0.42
C ALA A 236 -4.43 -14.36 -0.16
N GLY A 237 -3.79 -15.31 0.49
CA GLY A 237 -4.28 -16.67 0.65
C GLY A 237 -5.64 -16.77 1.32
N ILE A 238 -5.85 -16.11 2.47
CA ILE A 238 -7.14 -16.10 3.14
C ILE A 238 -8.21 -15.36 2.34
N THR A 239 -7.83 -14.33 1.60
CA THR A 239 -8.75 -13.56 0.74
C THR A 239 -9.28 -14.44 -0.39
N ILE A 240 -8.38 -15.17 -1.06
CA ILE A 240 -8.73 -16.13 -2.12
C ILE A 240 -9.61 -17.25 -1.55
N ALA A 241 -9.24 -17.83 -0.40
CA ALA A 241 -10.03 -18.88 0.25
C ALA A 241 -11.45 -18.40 0.59
N THR A 242 -11.56 -17.17 1.11
CA THR A 242 -12.86 -16.56 1.44
C THR A 242 -13.70 -16.29 0.20
N ALA A 243 -13.09 -15.81 -0.90
CA ALA A 243 -13.81 -15.58 -2.16
C ALA A 243 -14.33 -16.90 -2.76
N LEU A 244 -13.50 -17.94 -2.77
CA LEU A 244 -13.88 -19.29 -3.17
C LEU A 244 -15.04 -19.83 -2.33
N LEU A 245 -14.91 -19.75 -1.00
CA LEU A 245 -15.92 -20.26 -0.08
C LEU A 245 -17.24 -19.49 -0.23
N SER A 246 -17.18 -18.18 -0.36
CA SER A 246 -18.33 -17.32 -0.62
C SER A 246 -19.08 -17.75 -1.87
N GLU A 247 -18.38 -17.92 -2.98
CA GLU A 247 -18.95 -18.36 -4.26
C GLU A 247 -19.58 -19.74 -4.14
N LEU A 248 -18.85 -20.73 -3.60
CA LEU A 248 -19.30 -22.12 -3.51
C LEU A 248 -20.46 -22.33 -2.53
N THR A 249 -20.63 -21.44 -1.54
CA THR A 249 -21.73 -21.49 -0.56
C THR A 249 -22.83 -20.48 -0.82
N ALA A 250 -22.69 -19.65 -1.85
CA ALA A 250 -23.60 -18.53 -2.17
C ALA A 250 -23.84 -17.58 -0.97
N ARG A 251 -22.82 -17.37 -0.13
CA ARG A 251 -22.88 -16.47 1.03
C ARG A 251 -22.16 -15.15 0.72
N PRO A 252 -22.85 -14.01 0.80
CA PRO A 252 -22.24 -12.72 0.52
C PRO A 252 -21.16 -12.37 1.55
N VAL A 253 -20.12 -11.67 1.12
CA VAL A 253 -19.05 -11.15 1.96
C VAL A 253 -19.27 -9.66 2.21
N ARG A 254 -19.14 -9.25 3.48
CA ARG A 254 -19.24 -7.84 3.85
C ARG A 254 -18.13 -7.03 3.20
N GLN A 255 -18.50 -6.08 2.38
CA GLN A 255 -17.53 -5.25 1.68
C GLN A 255 -16.78 -4.27 2.58
N SER A 256 -17.28 -4.00 3.79
CA SER A 256 -16.56 -3.22 4.81
C SER A 256 -15.42 -3.98 5.50
N VAL A 257 -15.20 -5.24 5.15
CA VAL A 257 -14.13 -6.09 5.68
C VAL A 257 -13.01 -6.22 4.65
N CYS A 258 -11.79 -5.94 5.07
CA CYS A 258 -10.57 -6.28 4.33
C CYS A 258 -9.83 -7.39 5.06
N MET A 259 -8.98 -8.12 4.35
CA MET A 259 -8.20 -9.18 4.98
C MET A 259 -6.83 -9.37 4.34
N THR A 260 -5.91 -9.92 5.10
CA THR A 260 -4.59 -10.31 4.63
C THR A 260 -4.06 -11.47 5.46
N GLY A 261 -3.42 -12.43 4.85
CA GLY A 261 -2.83 -13.60 5.50
C GLY A 261 -2.49 -14.67 4.49
N GLU A 262 -1.41 -15.39 4.73
CA GLU A 262 -1.06 -16.57 3.97
C GLU A 262 -1.82 -17.78 4.54
N ILE A 263 -2.40 -18.59 3.67
CA ILE A 263 -3.11 -19.82 4.08
C ILE A 263 -2.25 -21.05 3.81
N THR A 264 -2.18 -21.96 4.79
CA THR A 264 -1.53 -23.25 4.62
C THR A 264 -2.53 -24.33 4.17
N LEU A 265 -2.04 -25.48 3.73
CA LEU A 265 -2.88 -26.66 3.40
C LEU A 265 -3.66 -27.23 4.59
N THR A 266 -3.28 -26.86 5.81
CA THR A 266 -3.96 -27.24 7.05
C THR A 266 -4.93 -26.16 7.57
N GLY A 267 -5.04 -25.04 6.85
CA GLY A 267 -5.93 -23.92 7.20
C GLY A 267 -5.33 -22.92 8.17
N ARG A 268 -4.07 -23.07 8.58
CA ARG A 268 -3.41 -22.05 9.43
C ARG A 268 -3.15 -20.78 8.63
N VAL A 269 -3.29 -19.65 9.31
CA VAL A 269 -3.01 -18.33 8.74
C VAL A 269 -1.65 -17.86 9.26
N LEU A 270 -0.69 -17.73 8.35
CA LEU A 270 0.68 -17.33 8.66
C LEU A 270 0.86 -15.81 8.64
N PRO A 271 1.83 -15.27 9.41
CA PRO A 271 2.10 -13.85 9.49
C PRO A 271 2.59 -13.28 8.16
N ILE A 272 2.35 -11.97 7.99
CA ILE A 272 2.65 -11.22 6.77
C ILE A 272 3.48 -9.98 7.08
N GLY A 273 4.16 -9.45 6.07
CA GLY A 273 4.84 -8.15 6.14
C GLY A 273 3.97 -6.98 5.68
N GLY A 274 4.37 -5.76 6.08
CA GLY A 274 3.75 -4.52 5.64
C GLY A 274 2.32 -4.31 6.17
N LEU A 275 2.02 -4.79 7.39
CA LEU A 275 0.67 -4.67 7.94
C LEU A 275 0.26 -3.20 8.14
N LYS A 276 1.20 -2.32 8.48
CA LYS A 276 0.94 -0.88 8.66
C LYS A 276 0.41 -0.25 7.38
N GLU A 277 1.13 -0.42 6.26
CA GLU A 277 0.74 0.12 4.96
C GLU A 277 -0.57 -0.49 4.46
N LYS A 278 -0.77 -1.79 4.66
CA LYS A 278 -2.01 -2.50 4.33
C LYS A 278 -3.20 -1.93 5.10
N SER A 279 -3.02 -1.68 6.39
CA SER A 279 -4.07 -1.09 7.25
C SER A 279 -4.40 0.35 6.87
N MET A 280 -3.38 1.14 6.48
CA MET A 280 -3.59 2.47 5.91
C MET A 280 -4.41 2.42 4.61
N ALA A 281 -4.15 1.45 3.74
CA ALA A 281 -4.95 1.27 2.51
C ALA A 281 -6.40 0.90 2.86
N ALA A 282 -6.63 -0.04 3.78
CA ALA A 282 -7.95 -0.40 4.25
C ALA A 282 -8.71 0.82 4.81
N TYR A 283 -8.06 1.63 5.63
CA TYR A 283 -8.63 2.86 6.18
C TYR A 283 -9.05 3.85 5.09
N LYS A 284 -8.15 4.09 4.11
CA LYS A 284 -8.40 4.99 2.97
C LYS A 284 -9.55 4.54 2.09
N CYS A 285 -9.68 3.24 1.87
CA CYS A 285 -10.79 2.66 1.10
C CYS A 285 -12.13 2.70 1.83
N GLY A 286 -12.13 2.97 3.14
CA GLY A 286 -13.33 3.08 3.98
C GLY A 286 -13.73 1.76 4.65
N ALA A 287 -12.83 0.79 4.75
CA ALA A 287 -13.04 -0.44 5.52
C ALA A 287 -13.33 -0.12 7.00
N LYS A 288 -13.97 -1.05 7.67
CA LYS A 288 -14.26 -0.97 9.11
C LYS A 288 -13.53 -2.04 9.90
N THR A 289 -13.34 -3.20 9.28
CA THR A 289 -12.72 -4.36 9.93
C THR A 289 -11.59 -4.87 9.06
N VAL A 290 -10.48 -5.23 9.68
CA VAL A 290 -9.34 -5.88 9.02
C VAL A 290 -9.06 -7.21 9.69
N ILE A 291 -9.17 -8.32 8.93
CA ILE A 291 -8.81 -9.66 9.40
C ILE A 291 -7.31 -9.84 9.16
N ILE A 292 -6.59 -10.18 10.22
CA ILE A 292 -5.13 -10.29 10.23
C ILE A 292 -4.67 -11.61 10.85
N PRO A 293 -3.48 -12.11 10.53
CA PRO A 293 -2.89 -13.22 11.27
C PRO A 293 -2.69 -12.84 12.75
N SER A 294 -2.96 -13.78 13.66
CA SER A 294 -2.83 -13.53 15.11
C SER A 294 -1.42 -13.14 15.53
N GLU A 295 -0.40 -13.63 14.83
CA GLU A 295 1.00 -13.28 15.09
C GLU A 295 1.33 -11.82 14.74
N ASN A 296 0.56 -11.19 13.84
CA ASN A 296 0.70 -9.77 13.52
C ASN A 296 -0.05 -8.83 14.47
N LEU A 297 -0.75 -9.33 15.49
CA LEU A 297 -1.49 -8.47 16.40
C LEU A 297 -0.58 -7.50 17.17
N ALA A 298 0.65 -7.91 17.44
CA ALA A 298 1.64 -7.05 18.10
C ALA A 298 2.01 -5.81 17.26
N ASP A 299 2.03 -5.94 15.94
CA ASP A 299 2.37 -4.83 15.02
C ASP A 299 1.34 -3.68 15.11
N VAL A 300 0.09 -3.99 15.47
CA VAL A 300 -0.98 -2.99 15.61
C VAL A 300 -0.69 -1.97 16.72
N ASN A 301 0.11 -2.33 17.72
CA ASN A 301 0.49 -1.42 18.80
C ASN A 301 1.28 -0.21 18.30
N ASP A 302 2.04 -0.38 17.23
CA ASP A 302 2.91 0.64 16.63
C ASP A 302 2.18 1.54 15.62
N PHE A 303 0.89 1.30 15.39
CA PHE A 303 0.11 2.12 14.45
C PHE A 303 -0.30 3.45 15.07
N GLU A 304 -0.60 4.41 14.21
CA GLU A 304 -1.16 5.70 14.59
C GLU A 304 -2.55 5.53 15.23
N ASP A 305 -2.85 6.36 16.23
CA ASP A 305 -4.12 6.31 16.95
C ASP A 305 -5.33 6.49 16.00
N GLU A 306 -5.16 7.26 14.94
CA GLU A 306 -6.19 7.46 13.92
C GLU A 306 -6.60 6.13 13.27
N ILE A 307 -5.64 5.27 12.91
CA ILE A 307 -5.89 3.96 12.29
C ILE A 307 -6.43 2.97 13.32
N LYS A 308 -5.83 2.92 14.52
CA LYS A 308 -6.29 2.04 15.62
C LYS A 308 -7.73 2.29 16.03
N ASN A 309 -8.15 3.54 16.03
CA ASN A 309 -9.50 3.93 16.43
C ASN A 309 -10.53 3.78 15.30
N ALA A 310 -10.08 3.80 14.04
CA ALA A 310 -10.96 3.72 12.88
C ALA A 310 -11.22 2.29 12.39
N LEU A 311 -10.30 1.36 12.66
CA LEU A 311 -10.35 -0.02 12.19
C LEU A 311 -10.45 -1.00 13.37
N GLU A 312 -11.35 -1.96 13.23
CA GLU A 312 -11.41 -3.14 14.09
C GLU A 312 -10.47 -4.21 13.53
N PHE A 313 -9.48 -4.65 14.31
CA PHE A 313 -8.57 -5.72 13.93
C PHE A 313 -9.04 -7.05 14.50
N VAL A 314 -9.30 -8.01 13.61
CA VAL A 314 -9.77 -9.36 13.98
C VAL A 314 -8.63 -10.35 13.72
N PRO A 315 -7.98 -10.87 14.80
CA PRO A 315 -6.92 -11.86 14.63
C PRO A 315 -7.50 -13.25 14.30
N VAL A 316 -6.84 -13.95 13.38
CA VAL A 316 -7.16 -15.33 12.98
C VAL A 316 -5.90 -16.21 12.97
N THR A 317 -6.08 -17.52 13.15
CA THR A 317 -4.98 -18.52 13.26
C THR A 317 -5.07 -19.57 12.15
#